data_d4e51c3cdb04c620abbd49ea2a65c667
#
_entry.id   d4e51c3cdb04c620abbd49ea2a65c667
#
_cell.length_a   1.000
_cell.length_b   1.000
_cell.length_c   1.000
_cell.angle_alpha   90.00
_cell.angle_beta   90.00
_cell.angle_gamma   90.00
#
_symmetry.space_group_name_H-M   'P 1'
#
loop_
_entity.id
_entity.type
_entity.pdbx_description
1 polymer ?
#
loop_
_entity_poly.entity_id
_entity_poly.type
_entity_poly.pdbx_seq_one_letter_code
_entity_poly.pdbx_strand_id
1 'polypeptide(L)'
;RRSSASTQPQFMVNYWLPQGTDIHRTSEDMRAIEQFLLSREGVTAVSSFVGSSAQRFQLTYSPDDPNRSYGQMIVEVDDRRRIDSLTNEAYQYIRDNFPNGQPVVNLFELGPGGSFKVRARFSGPDSAVLRDLADQAVRIMDESGLAQIATTDWRQQVLVVAPQFSEAQARRTGID
;
A
#
# COMPACT_ATOMS: atom_id res chain seq x y z
N ARG A 1 2.05 25.59 -30.68
CA ARG A 1 1.03 24.75 -29.99
C ARG A 1 1.75 23.93 -28.95
N ARG A 2 1.73 24.37 -27.71
CA ARG A 2 2.19 23.56 -26.57
C ARG A 2 1.15 22.47 -26.36
N SER A 3 1.54 21.24 -26.54
CA SER A 3 0.80 20.07 -26.11
C SER A 3 0.71 20.16 -24.58
N SER A 4 -0.43 20.60 -24.08
CA SER A 4 -0.73 20.50 -22.66
C SER A 4 -1.02 19.03 -22.40
N ALA A 5 0.00 18.29 -21.96
CA ALA A 5 -0.26 17.07 -21.22
C ALA A 5 -1.11 17.51 -20.02
N SER A 6 -2.36 17.08 -20.00
CA SER A 6 -3.29 17.27 -18.90
C SER A 6 -2.75 16.50 -17.70
N THR A 7 -1.84 17.13 -16.96
CA THR A 7 -1.46 16.67 -15.62
C THR A 7 -2.50 17.25 -14.67
N GLN A 8 -3.65 16.60 -14.59
CA GLN A 8 -4.55 16.86 -13.46
C GLN A 8 -3.73 16.64 -12.19
N PRO A 9 -3.74 17.59 -11.26
CA PRO A 9 -3.04 17.45 -10.01
C PRO A 9 -3.68 16.31 -9.21
N GLN A 10 -2.90 15.29 -8.91
CA GLN A 10 -3.36 14.06 -8.26
C GLN A 10 -2.31 13.59 -7.25
N PHE A 11 -2.77 12.90 -6.20
CA PHE A 11 -1.90 12.13 -5.33
C PHE A 11 -2.50 10.75 -5.06
N MET A 12 -1.66 9.83 -4.59
CA MET A 12 -2.05 8.46 -4.26
C MET A 12 -1.99 8.25 -2.75
N VAL A 13 -2.98 7.54 -2.24
CA VAL A 13 -2.99 6.99 -0.89
C VAL A 13 -2.97 5.47 -1.01
N ASN A 14 -1.87 4.85 -0.60
CA ASN A 14 -1.78 3.41 -0.44
C ASN A 14 -2.06 3.10 1.03
N TYR A 15 -3.02 2.23 1.27
CA TYR A 15 -3.46 1.86 2.61
C TYR A 15 -3.23 0.38 2.84
N TRP A 16 -2.44 0.05 3.84
CA TRP A 16 -2.11 -1.31 4.20
C TRP A 16 -2.59 -1.64 5.60
N LEU A 17 -3.24 -2.78 5.74
CA LEU A 17 -3.56 -3.41 7.02
C LEU A 17 -2.61 -4.58 7.29
N PRO A 18 -2.56 -5.10 8.53
CA PRO A 18 -1.81 -6.32 8.83
C PRO A 18 -2.16 -7.44 7.86
N GLN A 19 -1.16 -8.19 7.44
CA GLN A 19 -1.32 -9.28 6.48
C GLN A 19 -2.34 -10.30 6.99
N GLY A 20 -3.27 -10.72 6.12
CA GLY A 20 -4.35 -11.64 6.49
C GLY A 20 -5.64 -10.95 6.95
N THR A 21 -5.69 -9.63 6.98
CA THR A 21 -6.93 -8.88 7.24
C THR A 21 -7.98 -9.21 6.17
N ASP A 22 -9.23 -9.34 6.61
CA ASP A 22 -10.36 -9.60 5.73
C ASP A 22 -10.61 -8.39 4.80
N ILE A 23 -10.94 -8.69 3.53
CA ILE A 23 -11.17 -7.65 2.52
C ILE A 23 -12.35 -6.73 2.85
N HIS A 24 -13.35 -7.23 3.59
CA HIS A 24 -14.49 -6.43 4.03
C HIS A 24 -14.03 -5.35 5.02
N ARG A 25 -13.11 -5.71 5.93
CA ARG A 25 -12.51 -4.73 6.85
C ARG A 25 -11.72 -3.68 6.09
N THR A 26 -10.90 -4.09 5.12
CA THR A 26 -10.17 -3.16 4.25
C THR A 26 -11.15 -2.22 3.52
N SER A 27 -12.25 -2.75 3.01
CA SER A 27 -13.29 -1.96 2.31
C SER A 27 -13.99 -0.97 3.23
N GLU A 28 -14.26 -1.32 4.48
CA GLU A 28 -14.88 -0.43 5.48
C GLU A 28 -13.96 0.76 5.79
N ASP A 29 -12.71 0.48 6.11
CA ASP A 29 -11.72 1.54 6.39
C ASP A 29 -11.54 2.45 5.18
N MET A 30 -11.38 1.86 3.98
CA MET A 30 -11.23 2.61 2.73
C MET A 30 -12.42 3.52 2.46
N ARG A 31 -13.63 3.06 2.72
CA ARG A 31 -14.84 3.87 2.54
C ARG A 31 -14.87 5.08 3.49
N ALA A 32 -14.44 4.91 4.73
CA ALA A 32 -14.35 6.01 5.69
C ALA A 32 -13.27 7.03 5.28
N ILE A 33 -12.12 6.55 4.81
CA ILE A 33 -11.04 7.42 4.31
C ILE A 33 -11.50 8.18 3.05
N GLU A 34 -12.19 7.53 2.14
CA GLU A 34 -12.76 8.15 0.93
C GLU A 34 -13.73 9.27 1.28
N GLN A 35 -14.66 9.04 2.22
CA GLN A 35 -15.62 10.05 2.69
C GLN A 35 -14.90 11.25 3.31
N PHE A 36 -13.87 11.01 4.11
CA PHE A 36 -13.03 12.06 4.66
C PHE A 36 -12.39 12.90 3.55
N LEU A 37 -11.75 12.26 2.57
CA LEU A 37 -11.07 12.93 1.46
C LEU A 37 -12.06 13.76 0.64
N LEU A 38 -13.22 13.20 0.28
CA LEU A 38 -14.26 13.91 -0.47
C LEU A 38 -14.84 15.11 0.29
N SER A 39 -14.73 15.12 1.62
CA SER A 39 -15.16 16.27 2.44
C SER A 39 -14.15 17.43 2.48
N ARG A 40 -12.95 17.24 1.92
CA ARG A 40 -11.89 18.26 1.94
C ARG A 40 -12.05 19.25 0.79
N GLU A 41 -11.84 20.52 1.10
CA GLU A 41 -11.85 21.57 0.09
C GLU A 41 -10.73 21.35 -0.94
N GLY A 42 -11.07 21.39 -2.21
CA GLY A 42 -10.14 21.19 -3.31
C GLY A 42 -10.04 19.75 -3.81
N VAL A 43 -10.63 18.77 -3.12
CA VAL A 43 -10.75 17.40 -3.65
C VAL A 43 -11.94 17.36 -4.61
N THR A 44 -11.68 16.95 -5.85
CA THR A 44 -12.69 16.91 -6.92
C THR A 44 -13.22 15.50 -7.17
N ALA A 45 -12.37 14.49 -7.01
CA ALA A 45 -12.76 13.08 -7.14
C ALA A 45 -11.82 12.18 -6.34
N VAL A 46 -12.32 11.00 -5.95
CA VAL A 46 -11.54 9.93 -5.34
C VAL A 46 -11.92 8.62 -6.04
N SER A 47 -10.93 7.91 -6.55
CA SER A 47 -11.07 6.57 -7.14
C SER A 47 -10.45 5.56 -6.22
N SER A 48 -11.26 4.63 -5.67
CA SER A 48 -10.82 3.65 -4.68
C SER A 48 -10.73 2.24 -5.27
N PHE A 49 -9.64 1.55 -4.98
CA PHE A 49 -9.36 0.17 -5.38
C PHE A 49 -9.12 -0.66 -4.12
N VAL A 50 -9.99 -1.62 -3.84
CA VAL A 50 -9.92 -2.48 -2.65
C VAL A 50 -9.38 -3.86 -3.04
N GLY A 51 -8.36 -4.34 -2.33
CA GLY A 51 -7.73 -5.62 -2.60
C GLY A 51 -6.79 -5.62 -3.81
N SER A 52 -6.59 -4.48 -4.45
CA SER A 52 -5.70 -4.31 -5.60
C SER A 52 -5.33 -2.84 -5.76
N SER A 53 -4.34 -2.57 -6.60
CA SER A 53 -4.05 -1.22 -7.07
C SER A 53 -4.76 -0.94 -8.41
N ALA A 54 -4.78 0.32 -8.82
CA ALA A 54 -5.23 0.72 -10.15
C ALA A 54 -4.44 -0.04 -11.22
N GLN A 55 -5.09 -0.34 -12.34
CA GLN A 55 -4.40 -0.92 -13.50
C GLN A 55 -3.33 0.05 -14.01
N ARG A 56 -2.29 -0.49 -14.65
CA ARG A 56 -1.21 0.31 -15.18
C ARG A 56 -1.71 1.27 -16.27
N PHE A 57 -1.74 2.54 -15.96
CA PHE A 57 -2.18 3.60 -16.88
C PHE A 57 -1.04 4.55 -17.28
N GLN A 58 0.15 4.42 -16.66
CA GLN A 58 1.36 5.16 -17.01
C GLN A 58 2.57 4.22 -17.04
N LEU A 59 3.57 4.54 -17.86
CA LEU A 59 4.78 3.73 -18.02
C LEU A 59 5.61 3.61 -16.73
N THR A 60 5.58 4.64 -15.90
CA THR A 60 6.35 4.73 -14.65
C THR A 60 5.62 4.17 -13.43
N TYR A 61 4.32 3.87 -13.57
CA TYR A 61 3.51 3.30 -12.52
C TYR A 61 3.57 1.76 -12.57
N SER A 62 3.95 1.14 -11.46
CA SER A 62 3.89 -0.31 -11.27
C SER A 62 2.80 -0.63 -10.25
N PRO A 63 1.73 -1.33 -10.66
CA PRO A 63 0.73 -1.81 -9.72
C PRO A 63 1.34 -2.74 -8.66
N ASP A 64 0.84 -2.64 -7.43
CA ASP A 64 1.09 -3.65 -6.42
C ASP A 64 0.29 -4.93 -6.72
N ASP A 65 0.80 -6.08 -6.29
CA ASP A 65 0.10 -7.35 -6.42
C ASP A 65 -1.21 -7.36 -5.62
N PRO A 66 -2.24 -8.07 -6.10
CA PRO A 66 -3.52 -8.19 -5.38
C PRO A 66 -3.32 -8.70 -3.95
N ASN A 67 -3.88 -7.99 -2.96
CA ASN A 67 -3.77 -8.34 -1.56
C ASN A 67 -5.02 -7.87 -0.79
N ARG A 68 -5.67 -8.77 -0.07
CA ARG A 68 -6.89 -8.48 0.70
C ARG A 68 -6.72 -7.39 1.75
N SER A 69 -5.49 -7.25 2.27
CA SER A 69 -5.14 -6.27 3.31
C SER A 69 -4.66 -4.94 2.72
N TYR A 70 -4.89 -4.71 1.43
CA TYR A 70 -4.42 -3.54 0.71
C TYR A 70 -5.55 -2.81 0.01
N GLY A 71 -5.45 -1.49 -0.03
CA GLY A 71 -6.26 -0.64 -0.87
C GLY A 71 -5.49 0.58 -1.36
N GLN A 72 -5.91 1.11 -2.49
CA GLN A 72 -5.33 2.30 -3.09
C GLN A 72 -6.41 3.30 -3.42
N MET A 73 -6.13 4.58 -3.20
CA MET A 73 -6.95 5.69 -3.69
C MET A 73 -6.12 6.60 -4.58
N ILE A 74 -6.73 7.03 -5.67
CA ILE A 74 -6.25 8.13 -6.51
C ILE A 74 -7.15 9.32 -6.21
N VAL A 75 -6.54 10.39 -5.70
CA VAL A 75 -7.24 11.61 -5.29
C VAL A 75 -6.94 12.71 -6.29
N GLU A 76 -7.99 13.22 -6.93
CA GLU A 76 -7.91 14.36 -7.85
C GLU A 76 -8.19 15.66 -7.09
N VAL A 77 -7.39 16.69 -7.37
CA VAL A 77 -7.55 17.99 -6.73
C VAL A 77 -7.67 19.11 -7.78
N ASP A 78 -8.29 20.20 -7.40
CA ASP A 78 -8.49 21.37 -8.27
C ASP A 78 -7.21 22.17 -8.49
N ASP A 79 -6.33 22.26 -7.46
CA ASP A 79 -5.10 23.04 -7.48
C ASP A 79 -3.92 22.25 -6.91
N ARG A 80 -2.84 22.17 -7.69
CA ARG A 80 -1.59 21.50 -7.27
C ARG A 80 -1.01 22.06 -5.97
N ARG A 81 -1.22 23.32 -5.65
CA ARG A 81 -0.71 23.95 -4.42
C ARG A 81 -1.36 23.39 -3.15
N ARG A 82 -2.52 22.75 -3.26
CA ARG A 82 -3.22 22.11 -2.14
C ARG A 82 -2.71 20.71 -1.83
N ILE A 83 -1.94 20.09 -2.72
CA ILE A 83 -1.53 18.69 -2.61
C ILE A 83 -0.76 18.46 -1.30
N ASP A 84 0.20 19.30 -0.96
CA ASP A 84 1.03 19.11 0.23
C ASP A 84 0.20 19.17 1.53
N SER A 85 -0.77 20.06 1.61
CA SER A 85 -1.70 20.14 2.74
C SER A 85 -2.60 18.89 2.78
N LEU A 86 -3.22 18.55 1.65
CA LEU A 86 -4.15 17.41 1.57
C LEU A 86 -3.48 16.07 1.82
N THR A 87 -2.25 15.89 1.37
CA THR A 87 -1.47 14.67 1.66
C THR A 87 -1.15 14.55 3.15
N ASN A 88 -0.80 15.65 3.81
CA ASN A 88 -0.57 15.67 5.24
C ASN A 88 -1.86 15.41 6.03
N GLU A 89 -2.98 16.04 5.64
CA GLU A 89 -4.28 15.82 6.26
C GLU A 89 -4.73 14.35 6.11
N ALA A 90 -4.58 13.77 4.93
CA ALA A 90 -4.89 12.36 4.68
C ALA A 90 -4.04 11.44 5.56
N TYR A 91 -2.73 11.69 5.63
CA TYR A 91 -1.82 10.91 6.46
C TYR A 91 -2.19 10.99 7.95
N GLN A 92 -2.41 12.18 8.48
CA GLN A 92 -2.78 12.38 9.89
C GLN A 92 -4.13 11.73 10.20
N TYR A 93 -5.14 11.96 9.36
CA TYR A 93 -6.45 11.34 9.55
C TYR A 93 -6.38 9.82 9.65
N ILE A 94 -5.62 9.18 8.74
CA ILE A 94 -5.47 7.73 8.75
C ILE A 94 -4.73 7.26 10.02
N ARG A 95 -3.67 7.94 10.40
CA ARG A 95 -2.89 7.61 11.61
C ARG A 95 -3.73 7.72 12.89
N ASP A 96 -4.56 8.74 12.98
CA ASP A 96 -5.36 9.01 14.18
C ASP A 96 -6.57 8.08 14.32
N ASN A 97 -7.18 7.69 13.21
CA ASN A 97 -8.45 6.94 13.21
C ASN A 97 -8.27 5.43 12.92
N PHE A 98 -7.16 5.03 12.30
CA PHE A 98 -6.90 3.63 11.92
C PHE A 98 -5.53 3.16 12.45
N PRO A 99 -5.42 2.84 13.75
CA PRO A 99 -4.13 2.53 14.39
C PRO A 99 -3.42 1.30 13.80
N ASN A 100 -4.17 0.37 13.18
CA ASN A 100 -3.60 -0.79 12.49
C ASN A 100 -3.28 -0.50 11.01
N GLY A 101 -3.66 0.66 10.51
CA GLY A 101 -3.45 1.06 9.13
C GLY A 101 -2.07 1.70 8.93
N GLN A 102 -1.44 1.34 7.84
CA GLN A 102 -0.18 1.96 7.40
C GLN A 102 -0.43 2.75 6.12
N PRO A 103 -0.62 4.08 6.21
CA PRO A 103 -0.78 4.92 5.03
C PRO A 103 0.56 5.22 4.38
N VAL A 104 0.65 5.09 3.07
CA VAL A 104 1.74 5.60 2.24
C VAL A 104 1.15 6.59 1.26
N VAL A 105 1.31 7.88 1.55
CA VAL A 105 0.75 8.96 0.72
C VAL A 105 1.85 9.50 -0.19
N ASN A 106 1.66 9.38 -1.50
CA ASN A 106 2.66 9.74 -2.50
C ASN A 106 2.09 10.68 -3.55
N LEU A 107 2.93 11.59 -3.99
CA LEU A 107 2.68 12.32 -5.23
C LEU A 107 2.80 11.40 -6.43
N PHE A 108 2.05 11.70 -7.49
CA PHE A 108 2.26 11.10 -8.80
C PHE A 108 3.58 11.63 -9.37
N GLU A 109 4.67 10.90 -9.19
CA GLU A 109 5.97 11.25 -9.78
C GLU A 109 6.09 10.65 -11.19
N LEU A 110 6.35 11.52 -12.17
CA LEU A 110 6.64 11.14 -13.56
C LEU A 110 8.10 10.69 -13.72
N GLY A 111 8.62 9.84 -12.83
CA GLY A 111 10.01 9.42 -12.84
C GLY A 111 10.21 7.97 -12.37
N PRO A 112 11.37 7.36 -12.62
CA PRO A 112 11.72 6.06 -12.06
C PRO A 112 11.98 6.22 -10.56
N GLY A 113 10.92 6.27 -9.78
CA GLY A 113 10.92 6.33 -8.33
C GLY A 113 9.80 5.44 -7.81
N GLY A 114 10.05 4.63 -6.81
CA GLY A 114 8.97 3.95 -6.10
C GLY A 114 8.49 4.80 -4.94
N SER A 115 7.45 4.34 -4.25
CA SER A 115 6.88 4.97 -3.06
C SER A 115 7.89 5.27 -1.94
N PHE A 116 9.07 4.67 -1.97
CA PHE A 116 10.11 4.81 -0.95
C PHE A 116 11.38 5.40 -1.54
N LYS A 117 11.86 6.51 -0.95
CA LYS A 117 13.09 7.22 -1.36
C LYS A 117 14.35 6.50 -0.90
N VAL A 118 14.30 5.78 0.20
CA VAL A 118 15.42 5.01 0.77
C VAL A 118 15.04 3.54 0.78
N ARG A 119 15.91 2.69 0.25
CA ARG A 119 15.73 1.24 0.24
C ARG A 119 17.03 0.57 0.67
N ALA A 120 16.95 -0.29 1.67
CA ALA A 120 18.03 -1.19 2.03
C ALA A 120 17.67 -2.61 1.54
N ARG A 121 18.61 -3.27 0.88
CA ARG A 121 18.42 -4.64 0.39
C ARG A 121 19.36 -5.58 1.11
N PHE A 122 18.80 -6.61 1.72
CA PHE A 122 19.54 -7.69 2.34
C PHE A 122 19.41 -8.94 1.45
N SER A 123 20.49 -9.68 1.26
CA SER A 123 20.50 -10.93 0.49
C SER A 123 21.35 -11.97 1.18
N GLY A 124 20.90 -13.22 1.15
CA GLY A 124 21.59 -14.34 1.81
C GLY A 124 20.76 -15.62 1.69
N PRO A 125 21.33 -16.77 2.09
CA PRO A 125 20.68 -18.07 1.96
C PRO A 125 19.64 -18.34 3.06
N ASP A 126 19.73 -17.66 4.21
CA ASP A 126 18.88 -17.93 5.38
C ASP A 126 17.79 -16.85 5.51
N SER A 127 16.55 -17.26 5.33
CA SER A 127 15.40 -16.37 5.39
C SER A 127 15.10 -15.84 6.81
N ALA A 128 15.46 -16.59 7.87
CA ALA A 128 15.25 -16.14 9.24
C ALA A 128 16.22 -15.01 9.60
N VAL A 129 17.49 -15.15 9.20
CA VAL A 129 18.51 -14.12 9.36
C VAL A 129 18.14 -12.85 8.57
N LEU A 130 17.67 -13.01 7.32
CA LEU A 130 17.26 -11.87 6.50
C LEU A 130 16.10 -11.11 7.12
N ARG A 131 15.13 -11.81 7.71
CA ARG A 131 14.01 -11.20 8.40
C ARG A 131 14.47 -10.42 9.63
N ASP A 132 15.31 -11.01 10.47
CA ASP A 132 15.85 -10.35 11.65
C ASP A 132 16.63 -9.06 11.29
N LEU A 133 17.45 -9.10 10.24
CA LEU A 133 18.14 -7.92 9.72
C LEU A 133 17.18 -6.84 9.22
N ALA A 134 16.13 -7.24 8.52
CA ALA A 134 15.12 -6.30 8.05
C ALA A 134 14.36 -5.63 9.21
N ASP A 135 13.99 -6.41 10.24
CA ASP A 135 13.31 -5.91 11.43
C ASP A 135 14.23 -4.97 12.25
N GLN A 136 15.53 -5.26 12.32
CA GLN A 136 16.51 -4.35 12.92
C GLN A 136 16.60 -3.04 12.12
N ALA A 137 16.65 -3.09 10.80
CA ALA A 137 16.71 -1.91 9.96
C ALA A 137 15.44 -1.04 10.11
N VAL A 138 14.26 -1.65 10.17
CA VAL A 138 13.00 -0.93 10.42
C VAL A 138 13.06 -0.22 11.76
N ARG A 139 13.47 -0.90 12.84
CA ARG A 139 13.60 -0.28 14.17
C ARG A 139 14.55 0.93 14.15
N ILE A 140 15.71 0.81 13.52
CA ILE A 140 16.68 1.91 13.42
C ILE A 140 16.08 3.11 12.67
N MET A 141 15.33 2.84 11.59
CA MET A 141 14.68 3.91 10.83
C MET A 141 13.58 4.60 11.65
N ASP A 142 12.76 3.84 12.37
CA ASP A 142 11.71 4.37 13.24
C ASP A 142 12.28 5.20 14.42
N GLU A 143 13.32 4.68 15.05
CA GLU A 143 14.00 5.35 16.17
C GLU A 143 14.73 6.64 15.74
N SER A 144 15.16 6.71 14.48
CA SER A 144 15.81 7.92 13.96
C SER A 144 14.88 9.13 13.88
N GLY A 145 13.55 8.91 13.84
CA GLY A 145 12.54 9.95 13.66
C GLY A 145 12.57 10.65 12.29
N LEU A 146 13.43 10.20 11.37
CA LEU A 146 13.59 10.79 10.03
C LEU A 146 12.68 10.13 9.00
N ALA A 147 12.23 8.90 9.25
CA ALA A 147 11.34 8.16 8.37
C ALA A 147 9.88 8.34 8.85
N GLN A 148 8.99 8.74 7.96
CA GLN A 148 7.55 8.74 8.24
C GLN A 148 7.00 7.31 8.34
N ILE A 149 7.54 6.40 7.53
CA ILE A 149 7.18 4.98 7.47
C ILE A 149 8.43 4.18 7.12
N ALA A 150 8.68 3.13 7.90
CA ALA A 150 9.63 2.07 7.57
C ALA A 150 8.87 0.74 7.47
N THR A 151 9.12 -0.03 6.42
CA THR A 151 8.45 -1.32 6.18
C THR A 151 9.34 -2.27 5.41
N THR A 152 9.01 -3.56 5.42
CA THR A 152 9.71 -4.58 4.66
C THR A 152 8.83 -5.13 3.53
N ASP A 153 9.43 -5.56 2.44
CA ASP A 153 8.73 -6.20 1.31
C ASP A 153 8.08 -7.52 1.73
N TRP A 154 8.64 -8.19 2.74
CA TRP A 154 8.15 -9.48 3.19
C TRP A 154 6.92 -9.41 4.11
N ARG A 155 6.59 -8.22 4.62
CA ARG A 155 5.45 -7.98 5.51
C ARG A 155 5.36 -8.97 6.68
N GLN A 156 4.22 -9.01 7.37
CA GLN A 156 3.99 -9.91 8.51
C GLN A 156 3.82 -11.36 8.05
N GLN A 157 4.27 -12.29 8.88
CA GLN A 157 3.99 -13.71 8.69
C GLN A 157 2.52 -14.01 8.99
N VAL A 158 1.93 -14.89 8.20
CA VAL A 158 0.57 -15.39 8.40
C VAL A 158 0.56 -16.91 8.49
N LEU A 159 -0.42 -17.44 9.22
CA LEU A 159 -0.65 -18.87 9.22
C LEU A 159 -1.24 -19.30 7.86
N VAL A 160 -0.61 -20.29 7.26
CA VAL A 160 -1.07 -20.87 5.99
C VAL A 160 -1.42 -22.34 6.22
N VAL A 161 -2.61 -22.73 5.79
CA VAL A 161 -2.97 -24.15 5.71
C VAL A 161 -2.46 -24.69 4.38
N ALA A 162 -1.45 -25.54 4.43
CA ALA A 162 -0.89 -26.22 3.26
C ALA A 162 -1.37 -27.69 3.26
N PRO A 163 -2.47 -28.03 2.54
CA PRO A 163 -2.90 -29.39 2.45
C PRO A 163 -1.88 -30.25 1.71
N GLN A 164 -1.46 -31.34 2.32
CA GLN A 164 -0.59 -32.31 1.68
C GLN A 164 -1.44 -33.41 1.05
N PHE A 165 -1.42 -33.49 -0.26
CA PHE A 165 -2.10 -34.54 -0.99
C PHE A 165 -1.29 -35.82 -0.95
N SER A 166 -1.93 -36.94 -0.52
CA SER A 166 -1.33 -38.26 -0.53
C SER A 166 -1.94 -39.10 -1.66
N GLU A 167 -1.19 -39.27 -2.76
CA GLU A 167 -1.64 -40.11 -3.88
C GLU A 167 -2.02 -41.54 -3.45
N ALA A 168 -1.28 -42.11 -2.48
CA ALA A 168 -1.56 -43.48 -1.99
C ALA A 168 -2.92 -43.57 -1.28
N GLN A 169 -3.32 -42.52 -0.55
CA GLN A 169 -4.64 -42.45 0.09
C GLN A 169 -5.73 -42.16 -0.94
N ALA A 170 -5.50 -41.27 -1.90
CA ALA A 170 -6.44 -40.96 -2.96
C ALA A 170 -6.80 -42.20 -3.77
N ARG A 171 -5.83 -42.98 -4.20
CA ARG A 171 -6.05 -44.24 -4.91
C ARG A 171 -6.83 -45.27 -4.10
N ARG A 172 -6.64 -45.34 -2.76
CA ARG A 172 -7.41 -46.24 -1.87
C ARG A 172 -8.86 -45.81 -1.72
N THR A 173 -9.14 -44.52 -1.82
CA THR A 173 -10.48 -43.95 -1.66
C THR A 173 -11.20 -43.72 -2.99
N GLY A 174 -10.58 -44.06 -4.13
CA GLY A 174 -11.16 -43.91 -5.46
C GLY A 174 -11.32 -42.45 -5.90
N ILE A 175 -10.49 -41.57 -5.39
CA ILE A 175 -10.42 -40.18 -5.81
C ILE A 175 -9.27 -40.09 -6.82
N ASP A 176 -9.63 -39.84 -8.09
CA ASP A 176 -8.69 -39.59 -9.19
C ASP A 176 -8.33 -38.09 -9.31
#